data_ea48007a42e2e7cf74e484d05dc5dbf4
#
_entry.id   ea48007a42e2e7cf74e484d05dc5dbf4
#
_cell.length_a   1.000
_cell.length_b   1.000
_cell.length_c   1.000
_cell.angle_alpha   90.00
_cell.angle_beta   90.00
_cell.angle_gamma   90.00
#
_symmetry.space_group_name_H-M   'P 1'
#
loop_
_entity.id
_entity.type
_entity.pdbx_description
1 polymer ?
#
loop_
_entity_poly.entity_id
_entity_poly.type
_entity_poly.pdbx_seq_one_letter_code
_entity_poly.pdbx_strand_id
1 'polypeptide(L)'
;MVKKTGAKRCTVIFAHPGFHFYRKPFEFSHFKFDKDIVDKIINIETHHCDPITFLGPGYGGKLLFIDEAVQSGWWLAPISSNDSHDYRNVPGKSRIGVVAEELSQKAIFSALKKRMTFASSFPIQLFASALVGDQQYPMGSHIPTSETLKIICDFVIPEEEKVGLERIEVLINGKVKAIKKLRDVSNADLTAVPQSTASGARPESGRIVIDINKPNIPSSPGYIYLRIFGYKAGKLIPSPIYVAPFYLK
;
A
#
# COMPACT_ATOMS: atom_id res chain seq x y z
N MET A 1 -22.45 -5.59 -12.75
CA MET A 1 -22.22 -6.97 -12.26
C MET A 1 -22.43 -7.09 -10.76
N VAL A 2 -21.76 -6.28 -9.94
CA VAL A 2 -21.85 -6.32 -8.46
C VAL A 2 -23.28 -6.09 -7.93
N LYS A 3 -24.05 -5.21 -8.55
CA LYS A 3 -25.46 -4.95 -8.17
C LYS A 3 -26.40 -6.16 -8.41
N LYS A 4 -26.02 -7.07 -9.32
CA LYS A 4 -26.87 -8.23 -9.69
C LYS A 4 -26.68 -9.46 -8.80
N THR A 5 -25.59 -9.56 -8.08
CA THR A 5 -25.24 -10.79 -7.36
C THR A 5 -26.00 -11.01 -6.06
N GLY A 6 -26.69 -9.99 -5.54
CA GLY A 6 -27.44 -10.09 -4.27
C GLY A 6 -26.60 -10.53 -3.06
N ALA A 7 -25.32 -10.81 -3.29
CA ALA A 7 -24.42 -11.39 -2.30
C ALA A 7 -24.08 -10.36 -1.22
N LYS A 8 -24.68 -10.49 -0.07
CA LYS A 8 -24.43 -9.66 1.12
C LYS A 8 -23.00 -9.78 1.67
N ARG A 9 -22.19 -10.74 1.19
CA ARG A 9 -20.87 -11.11 1.75
C ARG A 9 -19.75 -11.16 0.73
N CYS A 10 -19.88 -10.56 -0.44
CA CYS A 10 -18.77 -10.48 -1.40
C CYS A 10 -18.01 -9.16 -1.26
N THR A 11 -16.71 -9.22 -1.48
CA THR A 11 -15.85 -8.07 -1.75
C THR A 11 -15.35 -8.16 -3.19
N VAL A 12 -15.08 -7.03 -3.81
CA VAL A 12 -14.64 -6.91 -5.18
C VAL A 12 -13.37 -6.07 -5.22
N ILE A 13 -12.54 -6.33 -6.20
CA ILE A 13 -11.31 -5.57 -6.47
C ILE A 13 -11.35 -4.98 -7.87
N PHE A 14 -10.67 -3.87 -8.08
CA PHE A 14 -10.24 -3.45 -9.41
C PHE A 14 -9.01 -4.26 -9.79
N ALA A 15 -9.20 -5.28 -10.63
CA ALA A 15 -8.14 -6.18 -11.03
C ALA A 15 -7.35 -5.60 -12.21
N HIS A 16 -6.03 -5.72 -12.17
CA HIS A 16 -5.04 -5.36 -13.21
C HIS A 16 -5.44 -4.13 -14.06
N PRO A 17 -5.71 -2.95 -13.45
CA PRO A 17 -5.97 -1.75 -14.23
C PRO A 17 -4.74 -1.44 -15.10
N GLY A 18 -4.98 -1.05 -16.36
CA GLY A 18 -3.92 -0.79 -17.33
C GLY A 18 -3.50 -1.99 -18.18
N PHE A 19 -3.87 -3.22 -17.83
CA PHE A 19 -3.51 -4.42 -18.61
C PHE A 19 -4.06 -4.37 -20.05
N HIS A 20 -5.19 -3.72 -20.25
CA HIS A 20 -5.83 -3.57 -21.57
C HIS A 20 -5.59 -2.21 -22.24
N PHE A 21 -4.56 -1.50 -21.82
CA PHE A 21 -4.23 -0.15 -22.27
C PHE A 21 -4.25 0.04 -23.80
N TYR A 22 -3.78 -0.96 -24.54
CA TYR A 22 -3.80 -0.92 -26.02
C TYR A 22 -5.21 -1.01 -26.64
N ARG A 23 -6.21 -1.45 -25.88
CA ARG A 23 -7.56 -1.69 -26.40
C ARG A 23 -8.60 -0.70 -25.87
N LYS A 24 -8.38 -0.13 -24.68
CA LYS A 24 -9.33 0.80 -24.05
C LYS A 24 -8.55 1.89 -23.30
N PRO A 25 -8.56 3.13 -23.76
CA PRO A 25 -7.87 4.24 -23.11
C PRO A 25 -8.46 4.58 -21.72
N PHE A 26 -9.57 3.95 -21.34
CA PHE A 26 -10.33 4.30 -20.14
C PHE A 26 -10.59 3.04 -19.29
N GLU A 27 -9.76 2.83 -18.28
CA GLU A 27 -9.94 1.73 -17.33
C GLU A 27 -11.15 2.02 -16.44
N PHE A 28 -12.04 1.01 -16.33
CA PHE A 28 -13.21 1.08 -15.48
C PHE A 28 -14.01 2.39 -15.63
N SER A 29 -14.08 2.96 -16.86
CA SER A 29 -14.71 4.27 -17.12
C SER A 29 -14.13 5.38 -16.23
N HIS A 30 -12.80 5.49 -16.14
CA HIS A 30 -12.09 6.40 -15.26
C HIS A 30 -12.46 6.20 -13.78
N PHE A 31 -12.65 4.95 -13.37
CA PHE A 31 -13.09 4.61 -12.02
C PHE A 31 -14.32 5.41 -11.58
N LYS A 32 -15.30 5.58 -12.47
CA LYS A 32 -16.53 6.31 -12.15
C LYS A 32 -17.10 5.85 -10.81
N PHE A 33 -17.18 6.77 -9.86
CA PHE A 33 -17.65 6.51 -8.52
C PHE A 33 -19.12 6.08 -8.50
N ASP A 34 -19.42 5.04 -7.70
CA ASP A 34 -20.77 4.57 -7.45
C ASP A 34 -20.94 4.32 -5.94
N LYS A 35 -21.70 5.21 -5.29
CA LYS A 35 -21.95 5.19 -3.85
C LYS A 35 -22.65 3.92 -3.35
N ASP A 36 -23.41 3.24 -4.22
CA ASP A 36 -24.18 2.05 -3.83
C ASP A 36 -23.30 0.79 -3.69
N ILE A 37 -22.07 0.85 -4.19
CA ILE A 37 -21.13 -0.28 -4.18
C ILE A 37 -19.77 0.06 -3.58
N VAL A 38 -19.56 1.28 -3.07
CA VAL A 38 -18.26 1.72 -2.52
C VAL A 38 -17.77 0.81 -1.38
N ASP A 39 -18.67 0.30 -0.54
CA ASP A 39 -18.31 -0.61 0.55
C ASP A 39 -17.98 -2.04 0.07
N LYS A 40 -18.32 -2.39 -1.16
CA LYS A 40 -18.06 -3.70 -1.76
C LYS A 40 -16.75 -3.72 -2.54
N ILE A 41 -16.38 -2.63 -3.18
CA ILE A 41 -15.09 -2.51 -3.89
C ILE A 41 -14.08 -1.95 -2.90
N ILE A 42 -13.18 -2.82 -2.43
CA ILE A 42 -12.32 -2.50 -1.29
C ILE A 42 -10.84 -2.40 -1.64
N ASN A 43 -10.43 -2.99 -2.76
CA ASN A 43 -9.03 -3.03 -3.15
C ASN A 43 -8.84 -2.70 -4.63
N ILE A 44 -7.63 -2.28 -4.95
CA ILE A 44 -7.14 -2.08 -6.31
C ILE A 44 -5.77 -2.75 -6.46
N GLU A 45 -5.57 -3.42 -7.56
CA GLU A 45 -4.30 -4.05 -7.87
C GLU A 45 -3.29 -3.00 -8.33
N THR A 46 -2.17 -2.90 -7.62
CA THR A 46 -1.06 -1.97 -7.92
C THR A 46 0.18 -2.67 -8.46
N HIS A 47 0.29 -4.00 -8.24
CA HIS A 47 1.32 -4.86 -8.82
C HIS A 47 0.66 -6.04 -9.50
N HIS A 48 1.05 -6.29 -10.72
CA HIS A 48 0.70 -7.47 -11.48
C HIS A 48 1.96 -8.29 -11.74
N CYS A 49 1.88 -9.46 -12.33
CA CYS A 49 2.97 -10.42 -12.56
C CYS A 49 4.31 -9.83 -13.01
N ASP A 50 4.30 -8.68 -13.67
CA ASP A 50 5.49 -7.90 -13.97
C ASP A 50 5.35 -6.46 -13.42
N PRO A 51 6.06 -6.15 -12.34
CA PRO A 51 6.00 -4.83 -11.72
C PRO A 51 6.46 -3.68 -12.61
N ILE A 52 7.20 -3.96 -13.67
CA ILE A 52 7.72 -2.94 -14.59
C ILE A 52 6.64 -2.52 -15.57
N THR A 53 5.72 -3.41 -15.92
CA THR A 53 4.72 -3.18 -16.98
C THR A 53 3.68 -2.12 -16.58
N PHE A 54 3.33 -2.03 -15.30
CA PHE A 54 2.34 -1.06 -14.80
C PHE A 54 2.90 0.32 -14.49
N LEU A 55 4.19 0.41 -14.25
CA LEU A 55 4.91 1.66 -14.05
C LEU A 55 5.70 2.05 -15.30
N GLY A 56 5.36 1.47 -16.44
CA GLY A 56 6.11 1.66 -17.69
C GLY A 56 6.43 3.12 -17.99
N PRO A 57 7.55 3.40 -18.68
CA PRO A 57 8.05 4.76 -18.95
C PRO A 57 7.06 5.64 -19.71
N GLY A 58 5.98 5.09 -20.28
CA GLY A 58 4.88 5.84 -20.90
C GLY A 58 3.96 6.57 -19.92
N TYR A 59 4.04 6.27 -18.62
CA TYR A 59 3.28 6.94 -17.56
C TYR A 59 4.07 8.07 -16.87
N GLY A 60 5.11 8.56 -17.48
CA GLY A 60 5.94 9.66 -16.97
C GLY A 60 5.09 10.83 -16.48
N GLY A 61 4.96 10.97 -15.16
CA GLY A 61 4.26 12.05 -14.49
C GLY A 61 2.73 11.96 -14.44
N LYS A 62 2.09 10.92 -15.00
CA LYS A 62 0.64 10.71 -14.84
C LYS A 62 0.33 10.04 -13.50
N LEU A 63 -0.84 10.31 -12.97
CA LEU A 63 -1.36 9.67 -11.77
C LEU A 63 -1.38 8.15 -11.97
N LEU A 64 -1.02 7.42 -10.90
CA LEU A 64 -1.22 5.98 -10.85
C LEU A 64 -2.72 5.66 -10.83
N PHE A 65 -3.12 4.49 -11.27
CA PHE A 65 -4.53 4.09 -11.25
C PHE A 65 -5.15 4.13 -9.85
N ILE A 66 -4.37 3.84 -8.81
CA ILE A 66 -4.84 4.01 -7.43
C ILE A 66 -5.16 5.48 -7.13
N ASP A 67 -4.35 6.41 -7.61
CA ASP A 67 -4.57 7.84 -7.42
C ASP A 67 -5.83 8.29 -8.17
N GLU A 68 -6.02 7.85 -9.41
CA GLU A 68 -7.22 8.15 -10.21
C GLU A 68 -8.48 7.62 -9.53
N ALA A 69 -8.45 6.38 -9.06
CA ALA A 69 -9.58 5.77 -8.38
C ALA A 69 -9.92 6.48 -7.05
N VAL A 70 -8.92 6.78 -6.23
CA VAL A 70 -9.13 7.47 -4.95
C VAL A 70 -9.61 8.90 -5.17
N GLN A 71 -9.09 9.62 -6.17
CA GLN A 71 -9.57 10.96 -6.52
C GLN A 71 -11.00 10.95 -7.06
N SER A 72 -11.43 9.86 -7.65
CA SER A 72 -12.82 9.66 -8.06
C SER A 72 -13.77 9.39 -6.88
N GLY A 73 -13.25 9.24 -5.65
CA GLY A 73 -14.03 9.08 -4.43
C GLY A 73 -14.04 7.66 -3.86
N TRP A 74 -13.32 6.72 -4.46
CA TRP A 74 -13.24 5.36 -3.93
C TRP A 74 -12.38 5.28 -2.68
N TRP A 75 -12.83 4.46 -1.72
CA TRP A 75 -12.06 4.07 -0.54
C TRP A 75 -11.43 2.70 -0.78
N LEU A 76 -10.17 2.69 -1.16
CA LEU A 76 -9.45 1.50 -1.64
C LEU A 76 -8.14 1.29 -0.91
N ALA A 77 -7.66 0.04 -0.90
CA ALA A 77 -6.30 -0.27 -0.50
C ALA A 77 -5.57 -1.05 -1.61
N PRO A 78 -4.24 -0.92 -1.71
CA PRO A 78 -3.45 -1.62 -2.71
C PRO A 78 -3.37 -3.11 -2.39
N ILE A 79 -3.39 -3.91 -3.45
CA ILE A 79 -3.05 -5.34 -3.43
C ILE A 79 -2.15 -5.65 -4.60
N SER A 80 -1.61 -6.84 -4.62
CA SER A 80 -0.84 -7.36 -5.76
C SER A 80 -1.26 -8.78 -6.10
N SER A 81 -1.09 -9.18 -7.36
CA SER A 81 -1.27 -10.54 -7.82
C SER A 81 -0.23 -10.94 -8.85
N ASN A 82 -0.18 -12.22 -9.17
CA ASN A 82 0.65 -12.77 -10.22
C ASN A 82 -0.14 -13.11 -11.47
N ASP A 83 -1.46 -12.94 -11.47
CA ASP A 83 -2.38 -13.34 -12.55
C ASP A 83 -2.08 -14.75 -13.06
N SER A 84 -1.75 -15.66 -12.15
CA SER A 84 -1.32 -17.01 -12.50
C SER A 84 -2.52 -17.85 -12.92
N HIS A 85 -2.50 -18.31 -14.16
CA HIS A 85 -3.51 -19.17 -14.75
C HIS A 85 -3.08 -20.64 -14.80
N ASP A 86 -1.86 -20.95 -14.40
CA ASP A 86 -1.30 -22.30 -14.33
C ASP A 86 -0.87 -22.61 -12.89
N TYR A 87 -1.41 -23.69 -12.32
CA TYR A 87 -1.04 -24.17 -10.98
C TYR A 87 0.44 -24.59 -10.87
N ARG A 88 1.11 -24.85 -11.99
CA ARG A 88 2.53 -25.15 -12.06
C ARG A 88 3.43 -23.91 -12.04
N ASN A 89 2.85 -22.73 -12.21
CA ASN A 89 3.62 -21.50 -12.11
C ASN A 89 4.05 -21.28 -10.65
N VAL A 90 5.37 -21.20 -10.50
CA VAL A 90 5.98 -20.84 -9.22
C VAL A 90 5.36 -19.52 -8.73
N PRO A 91 5.04 -19.39 -7.44
CA PRO A 91 4.56 -18.13 -6.90
C PRO A 91 5.45 -16.98 -7.38
N GLY A 92 4.85 -16.01 -8.05
CA GLY A 92 5.55 -14.84 -8.52
C GLY A 92 6.09 -14.01 -7.35
N LYS A 93 6.76 -12.91 -7.67
CA LYS A 93 7.36 -12.02 -6.68
C LYS A 93 6.33 -11.12 -5.97
N SER A 94 5.14 -10.95 -6.56
CA SER A 94 4.09 -10.10 -6.01
C SER A 94 3.40 -10.74 -4.80
N ARG A 95 3.20 -9.96 -3.75
CA ARG A 95 2.60 -10.38 -2.48
C ARG A 95 1.60 -9.36 -1.97
N ILE A 96 0.58 -9.85 -1.28
CA ILE A 96 -0.33 -9.03 -0.49
C ILE A 96 0.03 -9.21 0.97
N GLY A 97 0.32 -8.11 1.66
CA GLY A 97 0.33 -8.10 3.11
C GLY A 97 -1.06 -7.74 3.63
N VAL A 98 -1.54 -8.47 4.62
CA VAL A 98 -2.81 -8.22 5.31
C VAL A 98 -2.51 -8.09 6.79
N VAL A 99 -2.85 -6.95 7.38
CA VAL A 99 -2.66 -6.71 8.82
C VAL A 99 -3.92 -7.14 9.55
N ALA A 100 -3.92 -8.37 10.05
CA ALA A 100 -5.02 -8.99 10.77
C ALA A 100 -4.62 -9.28 12.23
N GLU A 101 -5.60 -9.32 13.12
CA GLU A 101 -5.40 -9.57 14.55
C GLU A 101 -4.95 -11.02 14.82
N GLU A 102 -5.38 -11.96 13.94
CA GLU A 102 -5.05 -13.38 14.01
C GLU A 102 -5.11 -14.03 12.62
N LEU A 103 -4.52 -15.21 12.49
CA LEU A 103 -4.58 -16.00 11.25
C LEU A 103 -5.88 -16.80 11.19
N SER A 104 -7.00 -16.11 10.95
CA SER A 104 -8.30 -16.74 10.71
C SER A 104 -8.98 -16.10 9.50
N GLN A 105 -9.85 -16.85 8.83
CA GLN A 105 -10.63 -16.35 7.71
C GLN A 105 -11.42 -15.09 8.09
N LYS A 106 -12.02 -15.08 9.29
CA LYS A 106 -12.81 -13.96 9.81
C LYS A 106 -11.95 -12.70 9.98
N ALA A 107 -10.77 -12.84 10.61
CA ALA A 107 -9.87 -11.72 10.86
C ALA A 107 -9.28 -11.16 9.56
N ILE A 108 -8.88 -12.04 8.61
CA ILE A 108 -8.40 -11.65 7.29
C ILE A 108 -9.48 -10.86 6.53
N PHE A 109 -10.71 -11.36 6.45
CA PHE A 109 -11.81 -10.63 5.81
C PHE A 109 -12.13 -9.30 6.50
N SER A 110 -12.03 -9.25 7.83
CA SER A 110 -12.19 -8.01 8.59
C SER A 110 -11.12 -6.98 8.21
N ALA A 111 -9.85 -7.39 8.16
CA ALA A 111 -8.74 -6.55 7.78
C ALA A 111 -8.86 -6.04 6.32
N LEU A 112 -9.23 -6.90 5.39
CA LEU A 112 -9.51 -6.51 4.00
C LEU A 112 -10.60 -5.42 3.92
N LYS A 113 -11.72 -5.61 4.64
CA LYS A 113 -12.79 -4.60 4.71
C LYS A 113 -12.37 -3.30 5.34
N LYS A 114 -11.46 -3.33 6.30
CA LYS A 114 -10.85 -2.16 6.91
C LYS A 114 -9.74 -1.53 6.05
N ARG A 115 -9.46 -2.09 4.87
CA ARG A 115 -8.39 -1.64 3.95
C ARG A 115 -6.98 -1.76 4.57
N MET A 116 -6.79 -2.69 5.49
CA MET A 116 -5.50 -2.89 6.18
C MET A 116 -4.61 -3.82 5.35
N THR A 117 -4.25 -3.37 4.14
CA THR A 117 -3.42 -4.13 3.19
C THR A 117 -2.28 -3.30 2.63
N PHE A 118 -1.27 -3.98 2.14
CA PHE A 118 -0.21 -3.40 1.32
C PHE A 118 0.18 -4.37 0.20
N ALA A 119 0.67 -3.82 -0.89
CA ALA A 119 1.20 -4.57 -2.02
C ALA A 119 2.72 -4.56 -1.97
N SER A 120 3.39 -5.71 -2.13
CA SER A 120 4.84 -5.82 -2.08
C SER A 120 5.39 -6.77 -3.14
N SER A 121 6.62 -6.48 -3.62
CA SER A 121 7.39 -7.34 -4.52
C SER A 121 8.40 -8.24 -3.79
N PHE A 122 8.50 -8.14 -2.47
CA PHE A 122 9.35 -9.00 -1.64
C PHE A 122 8.70 -9.26 -0.28
N PRO A 123 9.08 -10.33 0.45
CA PRO A 123 8.55 -10.60 1.77
C PRO A 123 8.92 -9.49 2.75
N ILE A 124 7.91 -8.97 3.42
CA ILE A 124 8.05 -7.99 4.50
C ILE A 124 6.80 -8.09 5.38
N GLN A 125 7.00 -7.97 6.67
CA GLN A 125 5.93 -7.60 7.60
C GLN A 125 5.94 -6.09 7.75
N LEU A 126 4.81 -5.45 7.58
CA LEU A 126 4.71 -4.00 7.60
C LEU A 126 3.39 -3.57 8.24
N PHE A 127 3.49 -2.59 9.12
CA PHE A 127 2.35 -1.90 9.69
C PHE A 127 2.59 -0.40 9.64
N ALA A 128 1.66 0.33 9.04
CA ALA A 128 1.71 1.78 9.02
C ALA A 128 0.52 2.37 9.79
N SER A 129 0.77 3.46 10.50
CA SER A 129 -0.27 4.21 11.21
C SER A 129 -0.02 5.72 11.11
N ALA A 130 -1.09 6.48 11.24
CA ALA A 130 -1.05 7.93 11.37
C ALA A 130 -1.36 8.30 12.82
N LEU A 131 -0.51 9.13 13.43
CA LEU A 131 -0.74 9.73 14.74
C LEU A 131 -1.21 11.17 14.54
N VAL A 132 -2.44 11.47 14.98
CA VAL A 132 -3.05 12.80 14.91
C VAL A 132 -3.42 13.22 16.34
N GLY A 133 -2.71 14.20 16.87
CA GLY A 133 -2.72 14.45 18.32
C GLY A 133 -2.21 13.20 19.06
N ASP A 134 -2.98 12.72 20.02
CA ASP A 134 -2.67 11.51 20.79
C ASP A 134 -3.35 10.25 20.25
N GLN A 135 -4.09 10.37 19.15
CA GLN A 135 -4.84 9.25 18.58
C GLN A 135 -4.11 8.62 17.39
N GLN A 136 -3.93 7.30 17.45
CA GLN A 136 -3.31 6.51 16.40
C GLN A 136 -4.38 5.83 15.53
N TYR A 137 -4.22 5.97 14.21
CA TYR A 137 -5.10 5.43 13.19
C TYR A 137 -4.31 4.45 12.32
N PRO A 138 -4.73 3.18 12.17
CA PRO A 138 -4.06 2.25 11.29
C PRO A 138 -4.23 2.63 9.81
N MET A 139 -3.34 2.14 8.95
CA MET A 139 -3.45 2.29 7.50
C MET A 139 -4.83 1.84 7.00
N GLY A 140 -5.34 2.49 5.96
CA GLY A 140 -6.70 2.30 5.43
C GLY A 140 -7.77 3.12 6.16
N SER A 141 -7.44 3.76 7.27
CA SER A 141 -8.40 4.55 8.07
C SER A 141 -8.74 5.89 7.43
N HIS A 142 -9.93 6.37 7.77
CA HIS A 142 -10.25 7.79 7.71
C HIS A 142 -9.69 8.50 8.94
N ILE A 143 -8.98 9.59 8.71
CA ILE A 143 -8.35 10.39 9.77
C ILE A 143 -8.85 11.84 9.73
N PRO A 144 -8.94 12.53 10.87
CA PRO A 144 -9.28 13.94 10.89
C PRO A 144 -8.17 14.79 10.26
N THR A 145 -8.53 15.90 9.63
CA THR A 145 -7.55 16.91 9.22
C THR A 145 -6.91 17.54 10.44
N SER A 146 -5.61 17.75 10.40
CA SER A 146 -4.83 18.35 11.48
C SER A 146 -3.74 19.25 10.91
N GLU A 147 -3.21 20.14 11.74
CA GLU A 147 -2.06 20.98 11.37
C GLU A 147 -0.77 20.17 11.31
N THR A 148 -0.68 19.11 12.11
CA THR A 148 0.44 18.20 12.17
C THR A 148 -0.06 16.77 12.26
N LEU A 149 0.62 15.86 11.58
CA LEU A 149 0.44 14.44 11.76
C LEU A 149 1.78 13.74 11.65
N LYS A 150 1.91 12.59 12.30
CA LYS A 150 3.08 11.72 12.15
C LYS A 150 2.65 10.42 11.47
N ILE A 151 3.40 10.00 10.46
CA ILE A 151 3.25 8.65 9.92
C ILE A 151 4.31 7.77 10.57
N ILE A 152 3.86 6.69 11.18
CA ILE A 152 4.69 5.68 11.83
C ILE A 152 4.63 4.44 10.95
N CYS A 153 5.79 3.90 10.60
CA CYS A 153 5.92 2.69 9.80
C CYS A 153 6.82 1.70 10.53
N ASP A 154 6.25 0.60 11.00
CA ASP A 154 6.94 -0.53 11.59
C ASP A 154 7.14 -1.62 10.54
N PHE A 155 8.34 -2.21 10.46
CA PHE A 155 8.63 -3.24 9.48
C PHE A 155 9.59 -4.32 10.01
N VAL A 156 9.48 -5.50 9.42
CA VAL A 156 10.42 -6.62 9.58
C VAL A 156 10.63 -7.26 8.21
N ILE A 157 11.89 -7.34 7.78
CA ILE A 157 12.29 -8.04 6.54
C ILE A 157 13.05 -9.30 6.96
N PRO A 158 12.66 -10.49 6.49
CA PRO A 158 13.39 -11.72 6.74
C PRO A 158 14.84 -11.62 6.23
N GLU A 159 15.81 -12.04 7.03
CA GLU A 159 17.24 -11.92 6.69
C GLU A 159 17.62 -12.66 5.40
N GLU A 160 16.99 -13.81 5.17
CA GLU A 160 17.20 -14.63 3.98
C GLU A 160 16.88 -13.90 2.67
N GLU A 161 16.04 -12.87 2.73
CA GLU A 161 15.70 -12.06 1.54
C GLU A 161 16.85 -11.16 1.10
N LYS A 162 17.76 -10.79 2.02
CA LYS A 162 18.88 -9.88 1.75
C LYS A 162 18.43 -8.59 1.05
N VAL A 163 17.28 -8.09 1.47
CA VAL A 163 16.66 -6.84 0.99
C VAL A 163 16.82 -5.79 2.07
N GLY A 164 17.36 -4.66 1.73
CA GLY A 164 17.36 -3.48 2.58
C GLY A 164 16.38 -2.43 2.08
N LEU A 165 15.97 -1.51 2.94
CA LEU A 165 15.15 -0.39 2.55
C LEU A 165 16.01 0.78 2.06
N GLU A 166 15.62 1.39 0.95
CA GLU A 166 16.31 2.54 0.34
C GLU A 166 15.74 3.86 0.85
N ARG A 167 14.42 4.02 0.71
CA ARG A 167 13.71 5.23 1.08
C ARG A 167 12.22 5.00 1.24
N ILE A 168 11.58 5.89 1.97
CA ILE A 168 10.12 6.01 2.01
C ILE A 168 9.74 7.35 1.38
N GLU A 169 8.79 7.31 0.47
CA GLU A 169 8.14 8.48 -0.10
C GLU A 169 6.74 8.63 0.48
N VAL A 170 6.41 9.82 0.96
CA VAL A 170 5.06 10.18 1.38
C VAL A 170 4.39 10.89 0.22
N LEU A 171 3.29 10.34 -0.24
CA LEU A 171 2.47 10.93 -1.29
C LEU A 171 1.20 11.51 -0.69
N ILE A 172 0.90 12.73 -1.09
CA ILE A 172 -0.30 13.46 -0.71
C ILE A 172 -1.03 13.84 -1.99
N ASN A 173 -2.25 13.34 -2.15
CA ASN A 173 -3.05 13.52 -3.37
C ASN A 173 -2.24 13.18 -4.65
N GLY A 174 -1.54 12.05 -4.63
CA GLY A 174 -0.75 11.53 -5.74
C GLY A 174 0.59 12.24 -5.99
N LYS A 175 0.97 13.24 -5.17
CA LYS A 175 2.23 13.99 -5.33
C LYS A 175 3.18 13.68 -4.19
N VAL A 176 4.44 13.36 -4.52
CA VAL A 176 5.49 13.19 -3.50
C VAL A 176 5.71 14.50 -2.77
N LYS A 177 5.54 14.51 -1.45
CA LYS A 177 5.68 15.66 -0.56
C LYS A 177 6.82 15.53 0.42
N ALA A 178 7.22 14.31 0.77
CA ALA A 178 8.35 14.05 1.62
C ALA A 178 9.07 12.78 1.18
N ILE A 179 10.37 12.73 1.39
CA ILE A 179 11.23 11.57 1.13
C ILE A 179 12.12 11.38 2.36
N LYS A 180 12.01 10.22 3.00
CA LYS A 180 12.93 9.78 4.05
C LYS A 180 13.89 8.75 3.44
N LYS A 181 15.17 9.11 3.29
CA LYS A 181 16.23 8.17 2.89
C LYS A 181 16.59 7.30 4.08
N LEU A 182 16.84 6.02 3.84
CA LEU A 182 17.11 5.03 4.89
C LEU A 182 18.52 4.47 4.81
N ARG A 183 19.19 4.51 3.68
CA ARG A 183 20.59 4.06 3.55
C ARG A 183 21.57 4.83 4.41
N ASP A 184 21.28 6.11 4.66
CA ASP A 184 22.16 7.00 5.42
C ASP A 184 21.75 7.13 6.90
N VAL A 185 20.72 6.36 7.32
CA VAL A 185 20.22 6.40 8.71
C VAL A 185 21.11 5.49 9.55
N SER A 186 21.80 6.06 10.53
CA SER A 186 22.50 5.29 11.53
C SER A 186 21.48 4.44 12.31
N ASN A 187 21.90 3.25 12.79
CA ASN A 187 21.04 2.36 13.59
C ASN A 187 20.42 3.06 14.83
N ALA A 188 20.90 4.23 15.19
CA ALA A 188 20.39 5.05 16.29
C ALA A 188 19.02 5.70 16.00
N ASP A 189 18.69 5.95 14.71
CA ASP A 189 17.40 6.52 14.31
C ASP A 189 16.32 5.45 14.05
N LEU A 190 16.69 4.17 14.08
CA LEU A 190 15.78 3.04 13.97
C LEU A 190 15.53 2.51 15.38
N THR A 191 14.40 2.85 15.97
CA THR A 191 14.02 2.23 17.25
C THR A 191 13.67 0.76 17.01
N ALA A 192 14.32 -0.14 17.74
CA ALA A 192 14.08 -1.58 17.62
C ALA A 192 12.64 -1.93 18.00
N VAL A 193 11.96 -2.70 17.16
CA VAL A 193 10.66 -3.30 17.47
C VAL A 193 10.94 -4.59 18.28
N PRO A 194 10.33 -4.82 19.44
CA PRO A 194 10.48 -6.06 20.18
C PRO A 194 10.09 -7.26 19.30
N GLN A 195 11.00 -8.23 19.18
CA GLN A 195 10.78 -9.41 18.36
C GLN A 195 10.58 -10.66 19.19
N SER A 196 9.60 -11.45 18.78
CA SER A 196 9.48 -12.87 19.13
C SER A 196 10.00 -13.66 17.93
N THR A 197 11.26 -14.11 17.94
CA THR A 197 11.82 -14.94 16.86
C THR A 197 12.25 -16.30 17.40
N ALA A 198 11.75 -17.34 16.75
CA ALA A 198 12.14 -18.73 17.02
C ALA A 198 13.36 -19.20 16.20
N SER A 199 13.99 -18.35 15.37
CA SER A 199 15.18 -18.68 14.57
C SER A 199 16.33 -17.71 14.83
N GLY A 200 17.57 -18.22 14.94
CA GLY A 200 18.76 -17.48 15.31
C GLY A 200 19.30 -16.44 14.32
N ALA A 201 18.61 -16.17 13.23
CA ALA A 201 18.91 -15.10 12.30
C ALA A 201 18.22 -13.79 12.75
N ARG A 202 18.94 -12.66 12.69
CA ARG A 202 18.39 -11.34 13.03
C ARG A 202 17.80 -10.69 11.77
N PRO A 203 16.44 -10.56 11.67
CA PRO A 203 15.83 -9.86 10.56
C PRO A 203 16.14 -8.36 10.62
N GLU A 204 16.19 -7.68 9.46
CA GLU A 204 16.21 -6.23 9.43
C GLU A 204 14.84 -5.72 9.88
N SER A 205 14.79 -5.04 11.01
CA SER A 205 13.55 -4.50 11.58
C SER A 205 13.77 -3.10 12.08
N GLY A 206 12.72 -2.30 12.04
CA GLY A 206 12.78 -0.93 12.51
C GLY A 206 11.44 -0.23 12.59
N ARG A 207 11.47 0.92 13.22
CA ARG A 207 10.39 1.90 13.26
C ARG A 207 10.86 3.19 12.63
N ILE A 208 10.09 3.72 11.70
CA ILE A 208 10.36 4.97 11.02
C ILE A 208 9.23 5.91 11.33
N VAL A 209 9.56 7.13 11.75
CA VAL A 209 8.61 8.20 12.01
C VAL A 209 8.86 9.33 11.01
N ILE A 210 7.80 9.79 10.38
CA ILE A 210 7.83 10.89 9.41
C ILE A 210 6.84 11.96 9.85
N ASP A 211 7.33 13.13 10.18
CA ASP A 211 6.50 14.29 10.52
C ASP A 211 5.99 14.97 9.24
N ILE A 212 4.70 15.25 9.20
CA ILE A 212 4.05 15.97 8.11
C ILE A 212 3.37 17.21 8.69
N ASN A 213 3.87 18.38 8.33
CA ASN A 213 3.38 19.66 8.82
C ASN A 213 2.61 20.41 7.73
N LYS A 214 1.71 21.35 8.12
CA LYS A 214 1.21 22.37 7.19
C LYS A 214 2.42 23.12 6.54
N PRO A 215 2.36 23.47 5.25
CA PRO A 215 1.20 23.44 4.36
C PRO A 215 1.04 22.13 3.56
N ASN A 216 1.70 21.05 3.93
CA ASN A 216 1.71 19.81 3.15
C ASN A 216 0.45 18.95 3.38
N ILE A 217 -0.32 19.19 4.47
CA ILE A 217 -1.56 18.46 4.72
C ILE A 217 -2.68 19.12 3.91
N PRO A 218 -3.34 18.40 3.00
CA PRO A 218 -4.42 18.97 2.20
C PRO A 218 -5.66 19.21 3.06
N SER A 219 -6.49 20.15 2.62
CA SER A 219 -7.86 20.23 3.10
C SER A 219 -8.64 18.97 2.66
N SER A 220 -9.66 18.58 3.46
CA SER A 220 -10.56 17.50 3.09
C SER A 220 -11.36 17.86 1.81
N PRO A 221 -11.64 16.91 0.92
CA PRO A 221 -11.17 15.52 0.93
C PRO A 221 -9.75 15.39 0.40
N GLY A 222 -8.99 14.51 1.02
CA GLY A 222 -7.62 14.22 0.61
C GLY A 222 -7.18 12.82 1.04
N TYR A 223 -6.00 12.41 0.61
CA TYR A 223 -5.42 11.13 1.02
C TYR A 223 -3.90 11.21 1.09
N ILE A 224 -3.35 10.37 1.96
CA ILE A 224 -1.90 10.24 2.17
C ILE A 224 -1.57 8.76 2.11
N TYR A 225 -0.56 8.38 1.33
CA TYR A 225 -0.05 7.02 1.34
C TYR A 225 1.46 6.97 1.20
N LEU A 226 2.03 5.80 1.44
CA LEU A 226 3.46 5.56 1.39
C LEU A 226 3.82 4.69 0.18
N ARG A 227 4.96 5.03 -0.45
CA ARG A 227 5.73 4.13 -1.30
C ARG A 227 7.05 3.84 -0.63
N ILE A 228 7.38 2.57 -0.48
CA ILE A 228 8.62 2.15 0.17
C ILE A 228 9.47 1.41 -0.85
N PHE A 229 10.68 1.89 -1.06
CA PHE A 229 11.62 1.32 -2.02
C PHE A 229 12.64 0.45 -1.31
N GLY A 230 12.83 -0.76 -1.81
CA GLY A 230 13.85 -1.68 -1.38
C GLY A 230 15.03 -1.75 -2.34
N TYR A 231 16.15 -2.30 -1.86
CA TYR A 231 17.28 -2.67 -2.71
C TYR A 231 17.76 -4.09 -2.38
N LYS A 232 18.30 -4.77 -3.39
CA LYS A 232 18.89 -6.10 -3.26
C LYS A 232 20.19 -6.16 -4.06
N ALA A 233 21.25 -6.68 -3.45
CA ALA A 233 22.59 -6.75 -4.09
C ALA A 233 23.05 -5.41 -4.70
N GLY A 234 22.83 -4.31 -3.98
CA GLY A 234 23.21 -2.95 -4.41
C GLY A 234 22.32 -2.31 -5.48
N LYS A 235 21.31 -3.02 -5.98
CA LYS A 235 20.39 -2.52 -7.02
C LYS A 235 19.01 -2.20 -6.42
N LEU A 236 18.42 -1.08 -6.87
CA LEU A 236 17.06 -0.71 -6.52
C LEU A 236 16.08 -1.79 -7.03
N ILE A 237 15.14 -2.20 -6.17
CA ILE A 237 14.01 -3.03 -6.59
C ILE A 237 13.04 -2.11 -7.35
N PRO A 238 12.69 -2.41 -8.61
CA PRO A 238 11.93 -1.49 -9.45
C PRO A 238 10.54 -1.14 -8.91
N SER A 239 9.90 -2.10 -8.24
CA SER A 239 8.55 -1.92 -7.70
C SER A 239 8.59 -1.56 -6.22
N PRO A 240 8.06 -0.38 -5.83
CA PRO A 240 7.91 -0.03 -4.44
C PRO A 240 6.80 -0.84 -3.78
N ILE A 241 6.85 -0.93 -2.46
CA ILE A 241 5.71 -1.34 -1.65
C ILE A 241 4.71 -0.19 -1.65
N TYR A 242 3.44 -0.49 -1.91
CA TYR A 242 2.33 0.45 -1.75
C TYR A 242 1.58 0.14 -0.48
N VAL A 243 1.48 1.11 0.42
CA VAL A 243 0.75 1.00 1.69
C VAL A 243 -0.64 1.60 1.52
N ALA A 244 -1.64 1.01 2.20
CA ALA A 244 -3.01 1.53 2.15
C ALA A 244 -3.08 3.01 2.55
N PRO A 245 -3.84 3.85 1.83
CA PRO A 245 -3.96 5.27 2.11
C PRO A 245 -4.63 5.56 3.46
N PHE A 246 -4.26 6.69 4.06
CA PHE A 246 -5.02 7.40 5.08
C PHE A 246 -5.90 8.43 4.38
N TYR A 247 -7.20 8.43 4.68
CA TYR A 247 -8.19 9.29 4.04
C TYR A 247 -8.54 10.45 4.96
N LEU A 248 -8.33 11.68 4.50
CA LEU A 248 -8.63 12.90 5.26
C LEU A 248 -10.13 13.23 5.20
N LYS A 249 -10.74 13.47 6.37
CA LYS A 249 -12.12 13.88 6.54
C LYS A 249 -12.23 15.30 7.05
#